data_804c04fd2d9ad53d2558b1604278705a
#
_entry.id   804c04fd2d9ad53d2558b1604278705a
#
_cell.length_a   1.000
_cell.length_b   1.000
_cell.length_c   1.000
_cell.angle_alpha   90.00
_cell.angle_beta   90.00
_cell.angle_gamma   90.00
#
_symmetry.space_group_name_H-M   'P 1'
#
loop_
_entity.id
_entity.type
_entity.pdbx_description
1 polymer ?
#
loop_
_entity_poly.entity_id
_entity_poly.type
_entity_poly.pdbx_seq_one_letter_code
_entity_poly.pdbx_strand_id
1 'polypeptide(L)'
;MNYCLDTCVISELVKTKPNLRVADWIRSQDEESLFLSVITIGEIQKGISKLPDGLKKKQQLQNWLNIELQERFKERILEITLGTALVWGQVLGACEKKGITLPAIDSLIASQGIFHKMTVVTRNVSDMEPSGVQLFNPWGV
;
A
#
# COMPACT_ATOMS: atom_id res chain seq x y z
N MET A 1 -15.74 -7.57 2.52
CA MET A 1 -15.01 -6.52 1.80
C MET A 1 -13.52 -6.69 2.06
N ASN A 2 -12.72 -6.58 1.02
CA ASN A 2 -11.27 -6.71 1.13
C ASN A 2 -10.59 -5.36 0.92
N TYR A 3 -9.46 -5.17 1.58
CA TYR A 3 -8.73 -3.91 1.60
C TYR A 3 -7.29 -4.11 1.17
N CYS A 4 -6.80 -3.22 0.31
CA CYS A 4 -5.38 -3.16 -0.02
C CYS A 4 -4.76 -2.00 0.77
N LEU A 5 -3.86 -2.32 1.68
CA LEU A 5 -3.22 -1.32 2.55
C LEU A 5 -2.06 -0.67 1.81
N ASP A 6 -2.13 0.64 1.64
CA ASP A 6 -1.03 1.39 1.03
C ASP A 6 0.19 1.42 1.95
N THR A 7 1.34 1.71 1.39
CA THR A 7 2.62 1.76 2.10
C THR A 7 2.57 2.64 3.34
N CYS A 8 1.90 3.79 3.27
CA CYS A 8 1.80 4.72 4.41
C CYS A 8 1.10 4.08 5.61
N VAL A 9 0.16 3.17 5.39
CA VAL A 9 -0.53 2.45 6.47
C VAL A 9 0.43 1.48 7.16
N ILE A 10 1.17 0.70 6.37
CA ILE A 10 2.13 -0.27 6.92
C ILE A 10 3.25 0.47 7.67
N SER A 11 3.74 1.56 7.10
CA SER A 11 4.78 2.39 7.75
C SER A 11 4.29 2.99 9.07
N GLU A 12 2.99 3.35 9.14
CA GLU A 12 2.42 3.88 10.38
C GLU A 12 2.42 2.82 11.48
N LEU A 13 2.11 1.59 11.14
CA LEU A 13 2.01 0.50 12.11
C LEU A 13 3.34 0.12 12.76
N VAL A 14 4.47 0.39 12.12
CA VAL A 14 5.80 0.07 12.69
C VAL A 14 6.39 1.23 13.51
N LYS A 15 5.73 2.36 13.58
CA LYS A 15 6.17 3.47 14.42
C LYS A 15 6.08 3.10 15.89
N THR A 16 6.94 3.68 16.70
CA THR A 16 6.92 3.51 18.17
C THR A 16 5.57 3.96 18.74
N LYS A 17 5.03 5.06 18.20
CA LYS A 17 3.71 5.60 18.60
C LYS A 17 2.84 5.75 17.36
N PRO A 18 2.22 4.67 16.88
CA PRO A 18 1.37 4.77 15.70
C PRO A 18 0.11 5.58 15.99
N ASN A 19 -0.45 6.17 14.94
CA ASN A 19 -1.72 6.88 15.04
C ASN A 19 -2.80 5.92 15.53
N LEU A 20 -3.51 6.29 16.60
CA LEU A 20 -4.48 5.40 17.23
C LEU A 20 -5.67 5.08 16.32
N ARG A 21 -6.12 6.02 15.51
CA ARG A 21 -7.22 5.77 14.57
C ARG A 21 -6.86 4.70 13.56
N VAL A 22 -5.64 4.78 13.02
CA VAL A 22 -5.14 3.79 12.05
C VAL A 22 -5.02 2.42 12.72
N ALA A 23 -4.37 2.36 13.87
CA ALA A 23 -4.19 1.11 14.61
C ALA A 23 -5.52 0.48 14.99
N ASP A 24 -6.47 1.28 15.48
CA ASP A 24 -7.79 0.79 15.88
C ASP A 24 -8.59 0.28 14.69
N TRP A 25 -8.53 1.00 13.56
CA TRP A 25 -9.22 0.55 12.36
C TRP A 25 -8.70 -0.80 11.87
N ILE A 26 -7.37 -0.95 11.84
CA ILE A 26 -6.74 -2.23 11.43
C ILE A 26 -7.19 -3.37 12.35
N ARG A 27 -7.15 -3.14 13.66
CA ARG A 27 -7.55 -4.17 14.64
C ARG A 27 -9.02 -4.55 14.52
N SER A 28 -9.87 -3.63 14.06
CA SER A 28 -11.30 -3.88 13.93
C SER A 28 -11.66 -4.71 12.70
N GLN A 29 -10.73 -4.91 11.76
CA GLN A 29 -10.98 -5.67 10.54
C GLN A 29 -10.60 -7.14 10.73
N ASP A 30 -11.22 -8.01 9.93
CA ASP A 30 -10.75 -9.40 9.83
C ASP A 30 -9.37 -9.40 9.19
N GLU A 31 -8.42 -10.07 9.82
CA GLU A 31 -7.04 -10.11 9.31
C GLU A 31 -7.00 -10.60 7.85
N GLU A 32 -7.83 -11.59 7.52
CA GLU A 32 -7.87 -12.18 6.17
C GLU A 32 -8.40 -11.23 5.10
N SER A 33 -9.03 -10.13 5.50
CA SER A 33 -9.52 -9.11 4.55
C SER A 33 -8.46 -8.06 4.22
N LEU A 34 -7.30 -8.12 4.87
CA LEU A 34 -6.23 -7.14 4.70
C LEU A 34 -5.14 -7.69 3.78
N PHE A 35 -4.90 -6.96 2.70
CA PHE A 35 -3.91 -7.29 1.66
C PHE A 35 -2.93 -6.14 1.53
N LEU A 36 -1.78 -6.39 0.94
CA LEU A 36 -0.87 -5.34 0.53
C LEU A 36 -0.24 -5.68 -0.82
N SER A 37 0.33 -4.66 -1.44
CA SER A 37 0.98 -4.80 -2.75
C SER A 37 2.44 -5.24 -2.60
N VAL A 38 2.91 -6.05 -3.54
CA VAL A 38 4.34 -6.33 -3.67
C VAL A 38 5.14 -5.03 -3.83
N ILE A 39 4.52 -3.99 -4.41
CA ILE A 39 5.14 -2.66 -4.54
C ILE A 39 5.41 -2.05 -3.16
N THR A 40 4.51 -2.24 -2.21
CA THR A 40 4.69 -1.78 -0.83
C THR A 40 5.93 -2.42 -0.19
N ILE A 41 6.15 -3.71 -0.44
CA ILE A 41 7.36 -4.40 0.03
C ILE A 41 8.61 -3.70 -0.53
N GLY A 42 8.60 -3.40 -1.83
CA GLY A 42 9.71 -2.68 -2.49
C GLY A 42 9.93 -1.29 -1.93
N GLU A 43 8.87 -0.55 -1.68
CA GLU A 43 8.98 0.81 -1.11
C GLU A 43 9.57 0.79 0.31
N ILE A 44 9.14 -0.17 1.11
CA ILE A 44 9.68 -0.33 2.47
C ILE A 44 11.15 -0.70 2.40
N GLN A 45 11.53 -1.65 1.51
CA GLN A 45 12.93 -2.01 1.31
C GLN A 45 13.77 -0.81 0.89
N LYS A 46 13.25 0.02 0.00
CA LYS A 46 13.93 1.25 -0.43
C LYS A 46 14.20 2.16 0.78
N GLY A 47 13.21 2.35 1.63
CA GLY A 47 13.37 3.17 2.84
C GLY A 47 14.41 2.61 3.79
N ILE A 48 14.44 1.30 3.98
CA ILE A 48 15.44 0.63 4.82
C ILE A 48 16.82 0.79 4.22
N SER A 49 16.96 0.56 2.91
CA SER A 49 18.25 0.62 2.21
C SER A 49 18.88 2.01 2.27
N LYS A 50 18.07 3.06 2.43
CA LYS A 50 18.57 4.44 2.55
C LYS A 50 19.12 4.75 3.93
N LEU A 51 18.84 3.95 4.94
CA LEU A 51 19.36 4.17 6.29
C LEU A 51 20.86 3.90 6.32
N PRO A 52 21.61 4.64 7.19
CA PRO A 52 23.05 4.41 7.33
C PRO A 52 23.36 2.97 7.74
N ASP A 53 24.42 2.40 7.16
CA ASP A 53 24.89 1.08 7.55
C ASP A 53 25.36 1.10 9.00
N GLY A 54 25.18 -0.03 9.69
CA GLY A 54 25.57 -0.16 11.09
C GLY A 54 24.54 0.35 12.10
N LEU A 55 23.46 1.02 11.64
CA LEU A 55 22.36 1.39 12.53
C LEU A 55 21.60 0.14 12.98
N LYS A 56 21.44 0.02 14.29
CA LYS A 56 20.67 -1.09 14.87
C LYS A 56 19.24 -1.13 14.33
N LYS A 57 18.64 0.04 14.18
CA LYS A 57 17.28 0.18 13.66
C LYS A 57 17.17 -0.37 12.22
N LYS A 58 18.19 -0.16 11.40
CA LYS A 58 18.20 -0.69 10.02
C LYS A 58 18.09 -2.20 10.02
N GLN A 59 18.87 -2.88 10.86
CA GLN A 59 18.83 -4.33 10.97
C GLN A 59 17.49 -4.81 11.52
N GLN A 60 16.94 -4.13 12.50
CA GLN A 60 15.63 -4.47 13.09
C GLN A 60 14.53 -4.35 12.05
N LEU A 61 14.52 -3.29 11.25
CA LEU A 61 13.52 -3.10 10.20
C LEU A 61 13.68 -4.13 9.09
N GLN A 62 14.92 -4.47 8.73
CA GLN A 62 15.15 -5.50 7.71
C GLN A 62 14.63 -6.86 8.17
N ASN A 63 14.86 -7.23 9.42
CA ASN A 63 14.35 -8.48 9.97
C ASN A 63 12.83 -8.49 10.03
N TRP A 64 12.23 -7.37 10.43
CA TRP A 64 10.78 -7.21 10.44
C TRP A 64 10.19 -7.39 9.03
N LEU A 65 10.79 -6.74 8.02
CA LEU A 65 10.31 -6.85 6.65
C LEU A 65 10.42 -8.28 6.12
N ASN A 66 11.57 -8.93 6.34
CA ASN A 66 11.85 -10.24 5.78
C ASN A 66 11.08 -11.37 6.46
N ILE A 67 10.77 -11.22 7.74
CA ILE A 67 10.19 -12.29 8.55
C ILE A 67 8.76 -11.96 8.95
N GLU A 68 8.57 -10.94 9.78
CA GLU A 68 7.26 -10.67 10.41
C GLU A 68 6.23 -10.20 9.41
N LEU A 69 6.56 -9.20 8.58
CA LEU A 69 5.59 -8.64 7.64
C LEU A 69 5.18 -9.66 6.58
N GLN A 70 6.14 -10.35 5.99
CA GLN A 70 5.84 -11.33 4.94
C GLN A 70 5.08 -12.53 5.50
N GLU A 71 5.36 -12.95 6.71
CA GLU A 71 4.61 -14.04 7.34
C GLU A 71 3.19 -13.60 7.66
N ARG A 72 3.01 -12.40 8.19
CA ARG A 72 1.68 -11.87 8.50
C ARG A 72 0.77 -11.83 7.27
N PHE A 73 1.30 -11.41 6.13
CA PHE A 73 0.53 -11.26 4.90
C PHE A 73 0.74 -12.38 3.90
N LYS A 74 1.23 -13.53 4.37
CA LYS A 74 1.43 -14.69 3.51
C LYS A 74 0.15 -15.00 2.72
N GLU A 75 0.30 -15.16 1.39
CA GLU A 75 -0.79 -15.38 0.45
C GLU A 75 -1.72 -14.16 0.27
N ARG A 76 -1.39 -13.03 0.91
CA ARG A 76 -2.15 -11.79 0.78
C ARG A 76 -1.28 -10.63 0.30
N ILE A 77 -0.16 -10.94 -0.33
CA ILE A 77 0.69 -9.94 -1.00
C ILE A 77 0.37 -10.00 -2.49
N LEU A 78 -0.20 -8.91 -3.00
CA LEU A 78 -0.68 -8.84 -4.38
C LEU A 78 0.48 -8.56 -5.34
N GLU A 79 0.67 -9.43 -6.30
CA GLU A 79 1.66 -9.23 -7.34
C GLU A 79 1.09 -8.39 -8.48
N ILE A 80 1.98 -7.82 -9.31
CA ILE A 80 1.56 -7.12 -10.53
C ILE A 80 1.40 -8.16 -11.63
N THR A 81 0.17 -8.55 -11.88
CA THR A 81 -0.17 -9.54 -12.90
C THR A 81 -0.39 -8.88 -14.25
N LEU A 82 -0.52 -9.70 -15.30
CA LEU A 82 -0.89 -9.21 -16.63
C LEU A 82 -2.20 -8.43 -16.57
N GLY A 83 -3.20 -8.97 -15.88
CA GLY A 83 -4.49 -8.30 -15.74
C GLY A 83 -4.38 -6.95 -15.05
N THR A 84 -3.60 -6.87 -13.98
CA THR A 84 -3.37 -5.60 -13.29
C THR A 84 -2.65 -4.59 -14.20
N ALA A 85 -1.67 -5.06 -14.97
CA ALA A 85 -0.92 -4.18 -15.88
C ALA A 85 -1.83 -3.58 -16.95
N LEU A 86 -2.79 -4.36 -17.47
CA LEU A 86 -3.75 -3.88 -18.45
C LEU A 86 -4.67 -2.82 -17.84
N VAL A 87 -5.16 -3.05 -16.63
CA VAL A 87 -5.96 -2.05 -15.90
C VAL A 87 -5.16 -0.78 -15.68
N TRP A 88 -3.90 -0.92 -15.25
CA TRP A 88 -3.02 0.22 -15.05
C TRP A 88 -2.86 1.07 -16.32
N GLY A 89 -2.63 0.42 -17.46
CA GLY A 89 -2.54 1.13 -18.75
C GLY A 89 -3.83 1.86 -19.10
N GLN A 90 -4.99 1.22 -18.86
CA GLN A 90 -6.29 1.84 -19.10
C GLN A 90 -6.51 3.05 -18.22
N VAL A 91 -6.17 2.94 -16.92
CA VAL A 91 -6.31 4.03 -15.95
C VAL A 91 -5.43 5.21 -16.34
N LEU A 92 -4.14 4.96 -16.63
CA LEU A 92 -3.22 6.02 -17.02
C LEU A 92 -3.66 6.70 -18.30
N GLY A 93 -4.05 5.94 -19.31
CA GLY A 93 -4.50 6.48 -20.59
C GLY A 93 -5.73 7.37 -20.44
N ALA A 94 -6.71 6.92 -19.65
CA ALA A 94 -7.93 7.69 -19.41
C ALA A 94 -7.62 8.99 -18.67
N CYS A 95 -6.72 8.97 -17.68
CA CYS A 95 -6.32 10.16 -16.95
C CYS A 95 -5.55 11.14 -17.84
N GLU A 96 -4.62 10.64 -18.65
CA GLU A 96 -3.80 11.50 -19.53
C GLU A 96 -4.65 12.20 -20.58
N LYS A 97 -5.71 11.55 -21.06
CA LYS A 97 -6.66 12.19 -21.97
C LYS A 97 -7.35 13.40 -21.35
N LYS A 98 -7.43 13.44 -20.03
CA LYS A 98 -8.01 14.56 -19.27
C LYS A 98 -6.95 15.52 -18.76
N GLY A 99 -5.69 15.32 -19.15
CA GLY A 99 -4.57 16.15 -18.69
C GLY A 99 -4.13 15.85 -17.27
N ILE A 100 -4.44 14.66 -16.74
CA ILE A 100 -4.09 14.25 -15.38
C ILE A 100 -2.96 13.23 -15.44
N THR A 101 -1.88 13.50 -14.69
CA THR A 101 -0.76 12.58 -14.53
C THR A 101 -0.79 12.01 -13.11
N LEU A 102 -0.97 10.71 -12.99
CA LEU A 102 -0.97 10.03 -11.70
C LEU A 102 0.47 9.67 -11.29
N PRO A 103 0.82 9.75 -9.99
CA PRO A 103 2.10 9.24 -9.51
C PRO A 103 2.24 7.75 -9.86
N ALA A 104 3.42 7.34 -10.31
CA ALA A 104 3.64 5.99 -10.84
C ALA A 104 3.32 4.89 -9.82
N ILE A 105 3.85 4.99 -8.62
CA ILE A 105 3.66 3.96 -7.59
C ILE A 105 2.21 3.93 -7.11
N ASP A 106 1.63 5.11 -6.83
CA ASP A 106 0.24 5.21 -6.39
C ASP A 106 -0.71 4.67 -7.46
N SER A 107 -0.43 4.92 -8.73
CA SER A 107 -1.26 4.41 -9.82
C SER A 107 -1.23 2.88 -9.93
N LEU A 108 -0.09 2.27 -9.64
CA LEU A 108 0.02 0.80 -9.63
C LEU A 108 -0.80 0.19 -8.49
N ILE A 109 -0.69 0.75 -7.30
CA ILE A 109 -1.46 0.27 -6.13
C ILE A 109 -2.96 0.49 -6.36
N ALA A 110 -3.34 1.66 -6.88
CA ALA A 110 -4.74 1.94 -7.21
C ALA A 110 -5.27 0.93 -8.23
N SER A 111 -4.47 0.58 -9.24
CA SER A 111 -4.87 -0.39 -10.28
C SER A 111 -5.04 -1.79 -9.70
N GLN A 112 -4.24 -2.18 -8.72
CA GLN A 112 -4.45 -3.44 -8.02
C GLN A 112 -5.79 -3.43 -7.27
N GLY A 113 -6.13 -2.32 -6.62
CA GLY A 113 -7.42 -2.17 -5.97
C GLY A 113 -8.58 -2.32 -6.94
N ILE A 114 -8.47 -1.71 -8.11
CA ILE A 114 -9.50 -1.83 -9.16
C ILE A 114 -9.60 -3.26 -9.66
N PHE A 115 -8.47 -3.86 -10.02
CA PHE A 115 -8.44 -5.21 -10.58
C PHE A 115 -9.02 -6.25 -9.63
N HIS A 116 -8.66 -6.17 -8.35
CA HIS A 116 -9.12 -7.12 -7.33
C HIS A 116 -10.43 -6.70 -6.65
N LYS A 117 -11.01 -5.56 -7.04
CA LYS A 117 -12.24 -5.02 -6.45
C LYS A 117 -12.12 -4.80 -4.96
N MET A 118 -11.00 -4.22 -4.57
CA MET A 118 -10.69 -3.90 -3.17
C MET A 118 -10.72 -2.39 -2.96
N THR A 119 -11.02 -1.98 -1.73
CA THR A 119 -10.83 -0.60 -1.30
C THR A 119 -9.36 -0.40 -0.96
N VAL A 120 -8.72 0.65 -1.50
CA VAL A 120 -7.35 1.00 -1.12
C VAL A 120 -7.42 1.89 0.13
N VAL A 121 -6.69 1.48 1.16
CA VAL A 121 -6.62 2.19 2.43
C VAL A 121 -5.36 3.04 2.42
N THR A 122 -5.52 4.36 2.42
CA THR A 122 -4.40 5.28 2.22
C THR A 122 -4.68 6.65 2.84
N ARG A 123 -3.60 7.35 3.17
CA ARG A 123 -3.65 8.76 3.52
C ARG A 123 -3.64 9.64 2.26
N ASN A 124 -3.13 9.12 1.14
CA ASN A 124 -2.91 9.86 -0.11
C ASN A 124 -4.12 9.79 -1.04
N VAL A 125 -5.30 10.12 -0.51
CA VAL A 125 -6.56 10.02 -1.26
C VAL A 125 -6.53 10.85 -2.54
N SER A 126 -6.06 12.10 -2.45
CA SER A 126 -6.04 13.01 -3.61
C SER A 126 -5.17 12.48 -4.76
N ASP A 127 -4.09 11.77 -4.45
CA ASP A 127 -3.18 11.24 -5.47
C ASP A 127 -3.77 10.03 -6.21
N MET A 128 -4.69 9.31 -5.60
CA MET A 128 -5.29 8.11 -6.20
C MET A 128 -6.71 8.33 -6.72
N GLU A 129 -7.39 9.35 -6.25
CA GLU A 129 -8.79 9.62 -6.57
C GLU A 129 -9.08 9.65 -8.08
N PRO A 130 -8.24 10.28 -8.93
CA PRO A 130 -8.52 10.29 -10.37
C PRO A 130 -8.55 8.91 -11.01
N SER A 131 -7.99 7.88 -10.38
CA SER A 131 -8.02 6.52 -10.91
C SER A 131 -9.40 5.87 -10.86
N GLY A 132 -10.29 6.38 -10.01
CA GLY A 132 -11.60 5.81 -9.79
C GLY A 132 -11.65 4.65 -8.81
N VAL A 133 -10.52 4.29 -8.19
CA VAL A 133 -10.50 3.22 -7.18
C VAL A 133 -11.25 3.65 -5.92
N GLN A 134 -11.89 2.71 -5.25
CA GLN A 134 -12.50 2.99 -3.93
C GLN A 134 -11.40 3.24 -2.91
N LEU A 135 -11.57 4.28 -2.12
CA LEU A 135 -10.56 4.74 -1.17
C LEU A 135 -11.12 4.90 0.23
N PHE A 136 -10.29 4.63 1.22
CA PHE A 136 -10.61 4.89 2.61
C PHE A 136 -9.39 5.45 3.33
N ASN A 137 -9.58 6.53 4.07
CA ASN A 137 -8.52 7.16 4.86
C ASN A 137 -8.75 6.90 6.35
N PRO A 138 -7.97 5.99 6.99
CA PRO A 138 -8.17 5.65 8.39
C PRO A 138 -7.67 6.73 9.35
N TRP A 139 -6.93 7.74 8.87
CA TRP A 139 -6.53 8.88 9.71
C TRP A 139 -7.69 9.82 10.03
N GLY A 140 -8.78 9.66 9.33
CA GLY A 140 -9.91 10.54 9.46
C GLY A 140 -9.90 11.61 8.38
N VAL A 141 -10.35 12.62 8.32
CA VAL A 141 -10.51 13.71 7.36
C VAL A 141 -9.48 13.73 6.22
#